data_fa672b4561d974f0e1f0aa018bb68fe8
#
_entry.id   fa672b4561d974f0e1f0aa018bb68fe8
#
_cell.length_a   1.000
_cell.length_b   1.000
_cell.length_c   1.000
_cell.angle_alpha   90.00
_cell.angle_beta   90.00
_cell.angle_gamma   90.00
#
_symmetry.space_group_name_H-M   'P 1'
#
loop_
_entity.id
_entity.type
_entity.pdbx_description
1 polymer ?
#
loop_
_entity_poly.entity_id
_entity_poly.type
_entity_poly.pdbx_seq_one_letter_code
_entity_poly.pdbx_strand_id
1 'polypeptide(L)'
;MLDALDEHDYLISTTGLISREVFAQGDRTRNFYMLGSMGLASALALGVALLRPNARVVVLEGDGSAMMALGTLPLVAAERPANLTHVVLDNEAYESTGAQPSISDRVDLGSIGEASGYMRVNRVSSVDGMTAALPAGSPAGPALVVAKVVLDPLLRVPPRVSLTPQQIKARFQAALAENTVAVNEA
;
A
#
# COMPACT_ATOMS: atom_id res chain seq x y z
N MET A 1 6.48 10.22 2.40
CA MET A 1 5.33 9.32 2.64
C MET A 1 5.51 8.49 3.91
N LEU A 2 6.62 7.76 4.09
CA LEU A 2 6.80 6.92 5.29
C LEU A 2 6.79 7.75 6.58
N ASP A 3 7.32 8.96 6.55
CA ASP A 3 7.29 9.90 7.69
C ASP A 3 5.87 10.34 8.11
N ALA A 4 4.88 10.10 7.25
CA ALA A 4 3.47 10.37 7.55
C ALA A 4 2.75 9.16 8.19
N LEU A 5 3.46 8.07 8.43
CA LEU A 5 2.93 6.89 9.09
C LEU A 5 3.27 6.92 10.58
N ASP A 6 2.28 6.62 11.40
CA ASP A 6 2.43 6.40 12.84
C ASP A 6 3.01 5.01 13.12
N GLU A 7 3.60 4.82 14.31
CA GLU A 7 4.12 3.52 14.75
C GLU A 7 3.03 2.44 14.86
N HIS A 8 1.77 2.86 15.05
CA HIS A 8 0.60 1.98 15.14
C HIS A 8 -0.02 1.64 13.79
N ASP A 9 0.38 2.31 12.70
CA ASP A 9 -0.14 2.07 11.36
C ASP A 9 0.40 0.75 10.77
N TYR A 10 -0.47 -0.02 10.12
CA TYR A 10 -0.07 -1.18 9.33
C TYR A 10 0.30 -0.74 7.91
N LEU A 11 1.44 -1.19 7.43
CA LEU A 11 1.87 -0.96 6.05
C LEU A 11 2.08 -2.29 5.34
N ILE A 12 1.38 -2.46 4.22
CA ILE A 12 1.57 -3.60 3.33
C ILE A 12 2.20 -3.07 2.03
N SER A 13 3.41 -3.50 1.72
CA SER A 13 4.10 -3.10 0.49
C SER A 13 4.18 -4.23 -0.52
N THR A 14 3.95 -3.89 -1.79
CA THR A 14 4.05 -4.84 -2.90
C THR A 14 5.47 -5.37 -3.06
N THR A 15 5.62 -6.48 -3.80
CA THR A 15 6.92 -7.06 -4.13
C THR A 15 7.81 -6.10 -4.94
N GLY A 16 9.11 -6.38 -4.99
CA GLY A 16 10.07 -5.67 -5.83
C GLY A 16 10.75 -4.50 -5.12
N LEU A 17 10.97 -3.41 -5.85
CA LEU A 17 11.74 -2.26 -5.37
C LEU A 17 11.02 -1.53 -4.23
N ILE A 18 9.70 -1.40 -4.31
CA ILE A 18 8.90 -0.72 -3.28
C ILE A 18 9.12 -1.34 -1.89
N SER A 19 9.03 -2.67 -1.75
CA SER A 19 9.31 -3.33 -0.46
C SER A 19 10.75 -3.14 -0.01
N ARG A 20 11.71 -3.10 -0.94
CA ARG A 20 13.12 -2.89 -0.62
C ARG A 20 13.39 -1.48 -0.11
N GLU A 21 12.77 -0.48 -0.73
CA GLU A 21 12.88 0.92 -0.31
C GLU A 21 12.22 1.15 1.05
N VAL A 22 11.01 0.62 1.25
CA VAL A 22 10.34 0.69 2.54
C VAL A 22 11.20 0.08 3.64
N PHE A 23 11.78 -1.10 3.39
CA PHE A 23 12.65 -1.77 4.36
C PHE A 23 13.92 -0.98 4.65
N ALA A 24 14.55 -0.40 3.63
CA ALA A 24 15.80 0.36 3.77
C ALA A 24 15.62 1.70 4.50
N GLN A 25 14.45 2.32 4.38
CA GLN A 25 14.16 3.59 5.05
C GLN A 25 13.76 3.43 6.52
N GLY A 26 13.24 2.26 6.92
CA GLY A 26 12.91 2.01 8.32
C GLY A 26 11.96 0.82 8.47
N ASP A 27 12.51 -0.29 8.97
CA ASP A 27 11.71 -1.47 9.25
C ASP A 27 10.89 -1.32 10.54
N ARG A 28 9.63 -1.78 10.50
CA ARG A 28 8.72 -1.81 11.65
C ARG A 28 8.04 -3.17 11.73
N THR A 29 7.66 -3.62 12.91
CA THR A 29 6.94 -4.89 13.11
C THR A 29 5.59 -4.93 12.40
N ARG A 30 4.97 -3.75 12.16
CA ARG A 30 3.71 -3.57 11.45
C ARG A 30 3.86 -3.38 9.94
N ASN A 31 5.07 -3.54 9.41
CA ASN A 31 5.32 -3.59 7.98
C ASN A 31 5.26 -5.03 7.48
N PHE A 32 4.44 -5.28 6.46
CA PHE A 32 4.42 -6.52 5.72
C PHE A 32 5.01 -6.32 4.32
N TYR A 33 6.02 -7.09 4.00
CA TYR A 33 6.71 -7.02 2.71
C TYR A 33 6.30 -8.22 1.85
N MET A 34 5.62 -7.96 0.73
CA MET A 34 5.34 -9.01 -0.23
C MET A 34 6.65 -9.43 -0.91
N LEU A 35 6.96 -10.72 -0.90
CA LEU A 35 8.15 -11.27 -1.54
C LEU A 35 7.86 -11.82 -2.95
N GLY A 36 6.60 -11.93 -3.29
CA GLY A 36 6.06 -12.37 -4.56
C GLY A 36 4.59 -12.01 -4.63
N SER A 37 3.80 -12.73 -5.43
CA SER A 37 2.35 -12.52 -5.54
C SER A 37 2.00 -11.07 -5.89
N MET A 38 2.66 -10.53 -6.94
CA MET A 38 2.38 -9.19 -7.46
C MET A 38 0.88 -9.02 -7.71
N GLY A 39 0.32 -7.90 -7.28
CA GLY A 39 -1.12 -7.62 -7.37
C GLY A 39 -1.93 -8.01 -6.13
N LEU A 40 -1.41 -8.78 -5.17
CA LEU A 40 -2.18 -9.24 -4.01
C LEU A 40 -1.99 -8.41 -2.74
N ALA A 41 -1.18 -7.34 -2.77
CA ALA A 41 -0.94 -6.50 -1.60
C ALA A 41 -2.23 -5.80 -1.14
N SER A 42 -3.03 -5.26 -2.05
CA SER A 42 -4.31 -4.61 -1.77
C SER A 42 -5.35 -5.57 -1.20
N ALA A 43 -5.41 -6.83 -1.69
CA ALA A 43 -6.29 -7.84 -1.14
C ALA A 43 -5.91 -8.22 0.31
N LEU A 44 -4.59 -8.35 0.59
CA LEU A 44 -4.10 -8.58 1.95
C LEU A 44 -4.43 -7.39 2.86
N ALA A 45 -4.20 -6.17 2.38
CA ALA A 45 -4.50 -4.94 3.13
C ALA A 45 -5.99 -4.80 3.45
N LEU A 46 -6.87 -5.17 2.52
CA LEU A 46 -8.31 -5.22 2.77
C LEU A 46 -8.63 -6.18 3.93
N GLY A 47 -8.08 -7.40 3.91
CA GLY A 47 -8.25 -8.36 5.00
C GLY A 47 -7.79 -7.81 6.35
N VAL A 48 -6.63 -7.13 6.39
CA VAL A 48 -6.13 -6.48 7.61
C VAL A 48 -7.05 -5.35 8.06
N ALA A 49 -7.53 -4.51 7.15
CA ALA A 49 -8.41 -3.38 7.46
C ALA A 49 -9.74 -3.85 8.07
N LEU A 50 -10.31 -4.92 7.54
CA LEU A 50 -11.54 -5.52 8.07
C LEU A 50 -11.33 -6.17 9.44
N LEU A 51 -10.17 -6.80 9.67
CA LEU A 51 -9.83 -7.43 10.96
C LEU A 51 -9.45 -6.40 12.03
N ARG A 52 -9.02 -5.20 11.65
CA ARG A 52 -8.51 -4.15 12.54
C ARG A 52 -9.15 -2.80 12.22
N PRO A 53 -10.47 -2.66 12.39
CA PRO A 53 -11.21 -1.46 11.96
C PRO A 53 -10.76 -0.17 12.65
N ASN A 54 -10.15 -0.27 13.83
CA ASN A 54 -9.65 0.86 14.61
C ASN A 54 -8.18 1.22 14.32
N ALA A 55 -7.49 0.45 13.49
CA ALA A 55 -6.11 0.69 13.12
C ALA A 55 -6.04 1.19 11.67
N ARG A 56 -5.23 2.20 11.40
CA ARG A 56 -4.98 2.67 10.05
C ARG A 56 -4.18 1.63 9.27
N VAL A 57 -4.61 1.34 8.05
CA VAL A 57 -3.95 0.41 7.13
C VAL A 57 -3.60 1.15 5.85
N VAL A 58 -2.34 1.09 5.47
CA VAL A 58 -1.84 1.64 4.21
C VAL A 58 -1.29 0.51 3.36
N VAL A 59 -1.72 0.44 2.11
CA VAL A 59 -1.11 -0.44 1.12
C VAL A 59 -0.36 0.41 0.09
N LEU A 60 0.84 -0.03 -0.25
CA LEU A 60 1.72 0.62 -1.20
C LEU A 60 2.02 -0.32 -2.35
N GLU A 61 1.53 0.03 -3.53
CA GLU A 61 1.70 -0.73 -4.77
C GLU A 61 2.30 0.12 -5.88
N GLY A 62 2.83 -0.54 -6.93
CA GLY A 62 3.10 0.09 -8.22
C GLY A 62 1.89 -0.04 -9.15
N ASP A 63 1.86 0.76 -10.20
CA ASP A 63 0.84 0.73 -11.25
C ASP A 63 0.67 -0.67 -11.86
N GLY A 64 1.77 -1.33 -12.24
CA GLY A 64 1.73 -2.69 -12.76
C GLY A 64 1.17 -3.72 -11.77
N SER A 65 1.43 -3.54 -10.46
CA SER A 65 0.85 -4.38 -9.42
C SER A 65 -0.65 -4.19 -9.31
N ALA A 66 -1.11 -2.94 -9.23
CA ALA A 66 -2.53 -2.61 -9.15
C ALA A 66 -3.30 -3.11 -10.39
N MET A 67 -2.69 -3.00 -11.59
CA MET A 67 -3.30 -3.49 -12.83
C MET A 67 -3.43 -5.01 -12.90
N MET A 68 -2.51 -5.76 -12.31
CA MET A 68 -2.61 -7.22 -12.25
C MET A 68 -3.82 -7.70 -11.43
N ALA A 69 -4.32 -6.88 -10.53
CA ALA A 69 -5.43 -7.23 -9.64
C ALA A 69 -6.53 -6.15 -9.63
N LEU A 70 -6.88 -5.59 -10.79
CA LEU A 70 -7.91 -4.57 -10.92
C LEU A 70 -9.24 -4.93 -10.24
N GLY A 71 -9.59 -6.23 -10.21
CA GLY A 71 -10.77 -6.72 -9.51
C GLY A 71 -10.78 -6.49 -8.00
N THR A 72 -9.62 -6.19 -7.39
CA THR A 72 -9.54 -5.83 -5.97
C THR A 72 -10.09 -4.43 -5.70
N LEU A 73 -10.00 -3.50 -6.66
CA LEU A 73 -10.51 -2.13 -6.49
C LEU A 73 -12.02 -2.10 -6.18
N PRO A 74 -12.91 -2.72 -7.01
CA PRO A 74 -14.32 -2.76 -6.68
C PRO A 74 -14.61 -3.57 -5.40
N LEU A 75 -13.81 -4.59 -5.07
CA LEU A 75 -13.97 -5.33 -3.81
C LEU A 75 -13.70 -4.44 -2.60
N VAL A 76 -12.60 -3.68 -2.60
CA VAL A 76 -12.29 -2.70 -1.54
C VAL A 76 -13.41 -1.67 -1.40
N ALA A 77 -13.91 -1.17 -2.54
CA ALA A 77 -14.99 -0.19 -2.56
C ALA A 77 -16.31 -0.75 -2.01
N ALA A 78 -16.62 -2.02 -2.29
CA ALA A 78 -17.82 -2.70 -1.80
C ALA A 78 -17.78 -2.96 -0.28
N GLU A 79 -16.63 -3.40 0.23
CA GLU A 79 -16.42 -3.66 1.66
C GLU A 79 -16.31 -2.38 2.50
N ARG A 80 -15.98 -1.25 1.87
CA ARG A 80 -15.96 0.10 2.46
C ARG A 80 -15.16 0.22 3.78
N PRO A 81 -13.95 -0.35 3.89
CA PRO A 81 -13.16 -0.19 5.11
C PRO A 81 -12.83 1.27 5.36
N ALA A 82 -13.25 1.80 6.52
CA ALA A 82 -13.06 3.21 6.84
C ALA A 82 -11.59 3.59 7.07
N ASN A 83 -10.74 2.62 7.28
CA ASN A 83 -9.36 2.76 7.74
C ASN A 83 -8.30 2.37 6.69
N LEU A 84 -8.69 2.12 5.42
CA LEU A 84 -7.77 1.72 4.36
C LEU A 84 -7.42 2.89 3.44
N THR A 85 -6.11 3.12 3.29
CA THR A 85 -5.56 3.99 2.24
C THR A 85 -4.75 3.14 1.25
N HIS A 86 -5.17 3.12 0.00
CA HIS A 86 -4.52 2.43 -1.09
C HIS A 86 -3.69 3.43 -1.90
N VAL A 87 -2.37 3.30 -1.85
CA VAL A 87 -1.43 4.16 -2.56
C VAL A 87 -0.85 3.39 -3.74
N VAL A 88 -0.97 3.95 -4.94
CA VAL A 88 -0.36 3.44 -6.16
C VAL A 88 0.72 4.42 -6.61
N LEU A 89 1.97 3.96 -6.61
CA LEU A 89 3.11 4.67 -7.20
C LEU A 89 3.14 4.35 -8.70
N ASP A 90 2.79 5.32 -9.50
CA ASP A 90 2.64 5.16 -10.95
C ASP A 90 3.82 5.77 -11.68
N ASN A 91 4.78 4.93 -12.06
CA ASN A 91 5.95 5.28 -12.86
C ASN A 91 5.83 4.83 -14.32
N GLU A 92 4.67 4.31 -14.72
CA GLU A 92 4.37 3.81 -16.08
C GLU A 92 5.29 2.66 -16.52
N ALA A 93 5.89 1.91 -15.56
CA ALA A 93 6.85 0.87 -15.89
C ALA A 93 6.95 -0.26 -14.88
N TYR A 94 7.38 -1.42 -15.35
CA TYR A 94 7.80 -2.56 -14.53
C TYR A 94 9.29 -2.43 -14.17
N GLU A 95 9.61 -1.51 -13.29
CA GLU A 95 10.99 -1.10 -12.97
C GLU A 95 11.87 -2.27 -12.51
N SER A 96 11.37 -3.16 -11.67
CA SER A 96 12.13 -4.26 -11.08
C SER A 96 12.59 -5.34 -12.07
N THR A 97 12.03 -5.37 -13.28
CA THR A 97 12.31 -6.37 -14.32
C THR A 97 12.96 -5.80 -15.58
N GLY A 98 13.25 -4.49 -15.58
CA GLY A 98 13.94 -3.84 -16.70
C GLY A 98 13.20 -2.64 -17.29
N ALA A 99 12.33 -2.02 -16.51
CA ALA A 99 11.58 -0.81 -16.86
C ALA A 99 10.75 -0.94 -18.16
N GLN A 100 10.21 -2.13 -18.41
CA GLN A 100 9.27 -2.31 -19.53
C GLN A 100 8.04 -1.41 -19.28
N PRO A 101 7.52 -0.73 -20.31
CA PRO A 101 6.33 0.10 -20.17
C PRO A 101 5.15 -0.69 -19.60
N SER A 102 4.47 -0.12 -18.64
CA SER A 102 3.13 -0.57 -18.25
C SER A 102 2.08 0.09 -19.14
N ILE A 103 0.81 -0.22 -18.95
CA ILE A 103 -0.27 0.42 -19.69
C ILE A 103 -0.89 1.61 -18.95
N SER A 104 -0.29 2.05 -17.84
CA SER A 104 -0.82 3.16 -17.03
C SER A 104 -0.73 4.52 -17.72
N ASP A 105 0.05 4.63 -18.80
CA ASP A 105 0.05 5.76 -19.71
C ASP A 105 -1.29 5.92 -20.48
N ARG A 106 -2.07 4.84 -20.58
CA ARG A 106 -3.36 4.77 -21.33
C ARG A 106 -4.54 4.46 -20.43
N VAL A 107 -4.30 4.05 -19.18
CA VAL A 107 -5.33 3.62 -18.24
C VAL A 107 -5.25 4.49 -16.99
N ASP A 108 -6.27 5.30 -16.76
CA ASP A 108 -6.37 6.12 -15.54
C ASP A 108 -6.88 5.27 -14.36
N LEU A 109 -5.96 4.81 -13.53
CA LEU A 109 -6.28 4.05 -12.31
C LEU A 109 -7.16 4.84 -11.33
N GLY A 110 -7.03 6.16 -11.31
CA GLY A 110 -7.91 7.02 -10.51
C GLY A 110 -9.36 6.96 -10.98
N SER A 111 -9.60 7.05 -12.29
CA SER A 111 -10.95 6.91 -12.86
C SER A 111 -11.55 5.52 -12.63
N ILE A 112 -10.72 4.47 -12.68
CA ILE A 112 -11.16 3.12 -12.31
C ILE A 112 -11.56 3.06 -10.82
N GLY A 113 -10.77 3.70 -9.94
CA GLY A 113 -11.10 3.80 -8.51
C GLY A 113 -12.43 4.52 -8.26
N GLU A 114 -12.66 5.64 -8.94
CA GLU A 114 -13.93 6.40 -8.89
C GLU A 114 -15.10 5.54 -9.37
N ALA A 115 -14.96 4.90 -10.52
CA ALA A 115 -15.97 4.00 -11.07
C ALA A 115 -16.22 2.77 -10.20
N SER A 116 -15.21 2.31 -9.47
CA SER A 116 -15.32 1.21 -8.50
C SER A 116 -16.06 1.61 -7.22
N GLY A 117 -16.12 2.91 -6.89
CA GLY A 117 -16.83 3.42 -5.72
C GLY A 117 -15.92 3.74 -4.52
N TYR A 118 -14.63 3.98 -4.73
CA TYR A 118 -13.78 4.53 -3.66
C TYR A 118 -14.36 5.87 -3.16
N MET A 119 -14.39 6.05 -1.86
CA MET A 119 -14.96 7.25 -1.25
C MET A 119 -14.13 8.51 -1.53
N ARG A 120 -12.83 8.35 -1.71
CA ARG A 120 -11.90 9.41 -2.07
C ARG A 120 -10.89 8.88 -3.07
N VAL A 121 -10.65 9.65 -4.12
CA VAL A 121 -9.60 9.38 -5.09
C VAL A 121 -8.76 10.64 -5.24
N ASN A 122 -7.47 10.54 -4.99
CA ASN A 122 -6.51 11.63 -5.12
C ASN A 122 -5.50 11.28 -6.22
N ARG A 123 -5.26 12.22 -7.12
CA ARG A 123 -4.17 12.16 -8.09
C ARG A 123 -3.12 13.19 -7.68
N VAL A 124 -1.90 12.74 -7.42
CA VAL A 124 -0.83 13.58 -6.90
C VAL A 124 0.44 13.40 -7.72
N SER A 125 1.26 14.46 -7.80
CA SER A 125 2.54 14.45 -8.51
C SER A 125 3.62 15.20 -7.73
N SER A 126 3.40 15.45 -6.44
CA SER A 126 4.36 16.13 -5.57
C SER A 126 4.36 15.50 -4.17
N VAL A 127 5.45 15.73 -3.43
CA VAL A 127 5.60 15.27 -2.05
C VAL A 127 4.53 15.90 -1.14
N ASP A 128 4.27 17.18 -1.30
CA ASP A 128 3.25 17.89 -0.51
C ASP A 128 1.85 17.34 -0.79
N GLY A 129 1.53 17.08 -2.08
CA GLY A 129 0.28 16.46 -2.48
C GLY A 129 0.12 15.07 -1.90
N MET A 130 1.19 14.25 -1.89
CA MET A 130 1.19 12.94 -1.26
C MET A 130 0.94 13.03 0.25
N THR A 131 1.63 13.95 0.94
CA THR A 131 1.46 14.15 2.38
C THR A 131 0.02 14.58 2.72
N ALA A 132 -0.54 15.50 1.94
CA ALA A 132 -1.93 15.95 2.12
C ALA A 132 -2.97 14.86 1.82
N ALA A 133 -2.66 13.93 0.90
CA ALA A 133 -3.52 12.80 0.55
C ALA A 133 -3.50 11.65 1.57
N LEU A 134 -2.52 11.66 2.49
CA LEU A 134 -2.35 10.69 3.58
C LEU A 134 -2.76 11.30 4.93
N PRO A 135 -4.03 11.61 5.16
CA PRO A 135 -4.46 12.27 6.39
C PRO A 135 -4.15 11.40 7.62
N ALA A 136 -3.80 12.05 8.71
CA ALA A 136 -3.77 11.40 10.01
C ALA A 136 -5.20 10.98 10.40
N GLY A 137 -5.37 9.73 10.82
CA GLY A 137 -6.66 9.17 11.21
C GLY A 137 -7.38 8.38 10.11
N SER A 138 -8.47 7.74 10.49
CA SER A 138 -9.27 6.92 9.57
C SER A 138 -10.15 7.80 8.69
N PRO A 139 -10.06 7.67 7.37
CA PRO A 139 -11.01 8.30 6.46
C PRO A 139 -12.42 7.72 6.65
N ALA A 140 -13.44 8.44 6.20
CA ALA A 140 -14.82 7.95 6.26
C ALA A 140 -15.13 6.81 5.27
N GLY A 141 -14.11 6.16 4.72
CA GLY A 141 -14.20 5.08 3.72
C GLY A 141 -12.87 4.90 3.01
N PRO A 142 -12.73 3.90 2.12
CA PRO A 142 -11.47 3.63 1.47
C PRO A 142 -11.02 4.81 0.60
N ALA A 143 -9.74 5.16 0.71
CA ALA A 143 -9.11 6.18 -0.12
C ALA A 143 -8.14 5.52 -1.12
N LEU A 144 -8.16 5.99 -2.35
CA LEU A 144 -7.16 5.68 -3.37
C LEU A 144 -6.30 6.92 -3.63
N VAL A 145 -5.00 6.76 -3.61
CA VAL A 145 -4.03 7.79 -3.98
C VAL A 145 -3.21 7.27 -5.15
N VAL A 146 -3.37 7.87 -6.32
CA VAL A 146 -2.53 7.59 -7.49
C VAL A 146 -1.46 8.66 -7.57
N ALA A 147 -0.23 8.28 -7.32
CA ALA A 147 0.91 9.17 -7.29
C ALA A 147 1.78 8.98 -8.52
N LYS A 148 1.82 9.94 -9.41
CA LYS A 148 2.80 9.95 -10.50
C LYS A 148 4.20 10.13 -9.93
N VAL A 149 5.06 9.19 -10.22
CA VAL A 149 6.47 9.19 -9.82
C VAL A 149 7.37 9.05 -11.04
N VAL A 150 8.59 9.52 -10.93
CA VAL A 150 9.57 9.48 -12.02
C VAL A 150 10.52 8.32 -11.79
N LEU A 151 10.83 7.58 -12.86
CA LEU A 151 11.94 6.63 -12.86
C LEU A 151 13.25 7.43 -12.77
N ASP A 152 14.03 7.18 -11.73
CA ASP A 152 15.38 7.73 -11.62
C ASP A 152 16.41 6.63 -11.93
N PRO A 153 17.02 6.63 -13.13
CA PRO A 153 18.00 5.62 -13.50
C PRO A 153 19.29 5.71 -12.68
N LEU A 154 19.50 6.79 -11.93
CA LEU A 154 20.65 6.99 -11.06
C LEU A 154 20.38 6.55 -9.63
N LEU A 155 19.13 6.23 -9.30
CA LEU A 155 18.77 5.80 -7.96
C LEU A 155 19.45 4.46 -7.62
N ARG A 156 20.21 4.46 -6.52
CA ARG A 156 20.83 3.24 -6.03
C ARG A 156 19.76 2.29 -5.50
N VAL A 157 19.61 1.17 -6.17
CA VAL A 157 18.66 0.13 -5.77
C VAL A 157 19.02 -0.42 -4.37
N PRO A 158 18.14 -0.33 -3.38
CA PRO A 158 18.39 -0.86 -2.04
C PRO A 158 18.57 -2.38 -2.05
N PRO A 159 19.27 -2.95 -1.07
CA PRO A 159 19.38 -4.40 -0.91
C PRO A 159 17.99 -5.05 -0.73
N ARG A 160 17.91 -6.34 -0.97
CA ARG A 160 16.67 -7.09 -0.73
C ARG A 160 16.30 -7.05 0.75
N VAL A 161 14.99 -7.16 1.05
CA VAL A 161 14.51 -7.41 2.41
C VAL A 161 15.22 -8.64 2.96
N SER A 162 15.92 -8.46 4.09
CA SER A 162 16.75 -9.52 4.70
C SER A 162 15.94 -10.50 5.55
N LEU A 163 14.68 -10.20 5.85
CA LEU A 163 13.80 -11.08 6.61
C LEU A 163 13.32 -12.26 5.76
N THR A 164 13.29 -13.44 6.37
CA THR A 164 12.68 -14.61 5.74
C THR A 164 11.16 -14.47 5.69
N PRO A 165 10.46 -15.19 4.79
CA PRO A 165 9.00 -15.19 4.72
C PRO A 165 8.34 -15.56 6.06
N GLN A 166 8.94 -16.50 6.79
CA GLN A 166 8.47 -16.94 8.11
C GLN A 166 8.59 -15.81 9.15
N GLN A 167 9.71 -15.07 9.14
CA GLN A 167 9.90 -13.92 10.02
C GLN A 167 8.92 -12.79 9.73
N ILE A 168 8.73 -12.43 8.45
CA ILE A 168 7.75 -11.41 8.05
C ILE A 168 6.36 -11.81 8.54
N LYS A 169 5.93 -13.04 8.28
CA LYS A 169 4.64 -13.56 8.70
C LYS A 169 4.50 -13.54 10.23
N ALA A 170 5.44 -14.13 10.95
CA ALA A 170 5.33 -14.31 12.41
C ALA A 170 5.26 -12.98 13.15
N ARG A 171 6.13 -12.02 12.83
CA ARG A 171 6.13 -10.71 13.48
C ARG A 171 4.89 -9.89 13.15
N PHE A 172 4.41 -9.96 11.90
CA PHE A 172 3.20 -9.24 11.50
C PHE A 172 1.95 -9.82 12.16
N GLN A 173 1.86 -11.16 12.27
CA GLN A 173 0.79 -11.83 13.02
C GLN A 173 0.82 -11.47 14.50
N ALA A 174 2.01 -11.39 15.12
CA ALA A 174 2.14 -10.95 16.51
C ALA A 174 1.65 -9.50 16.68
N ALA A 175 2.06 -8.59 15.81
CA ALA A 175 1.59 -7.20 15.82
C ALA A 175 0.07 -7.08 15.62
N LEU A 176 -0.52 -7.95 14.79
CA LEU A 176 -1.97 -8.03 14.66
C LEU A 176 -2.64 -8.53 15.95
N ALA A 177 -2.03 -9.44 16.70
CA ALA A 177 -2.61 -10.00 17.92
C ALA A 177 -2.59 -9.00 19.10
N GLU A 178 -1.57 -8.14 19.23
CA GLU A 178 -1.41 -7.18 20.32
C GLU A 178 -2.63 -6.27 20.52
N ASN A 179 -3.28 -5.85 19.45
CA ASN A 179 -4.45 -4.96 19.51
C ASN A 179 -5.78 -5.68 19.84
N THR A 180 -5.78 -7.00 20.00
CA THR A 180 -7.00 -7.75 20.32
C THR A 180 -7.26 -7.78 21.84
N VAL A 181 -6.23 -7.60 22.64
CA VAL A 181 -6.33 -7.68 24.11
C VAL A 181 -7.00 -6.44 24.71
N ALA A 182 -6.80 -5.27 24.11
CA ALA A 182 -7.33 -4.00 24.63
C ALA A 182 -8.87 -3.84 24.49
N VAL A 183 -9.55 -4.66 23.70
CA VAL A 183 -11.00 -4.55 23.46
C VAL A 183 -11.81 -5.43 24.42
N ASN A 184 -11.16 -6.41 25.09
CA ASN A 184 -11.85 -7.33 25.99
C ASN A 184 -11.80 -6.94 27.48
N GLU A 185 -11.19 -5.79 27.83
CA GLU A 185 -11.08 -5.28 29.19
C GLU A 185 -11.87 -3.98 29.44
N ALA A 186 -12.77 -3.60 28.53
CA ALA A 186 -13.59 -2.39 28.67
C ALA A 186 -15.10 -2.71 28.82
#